data_627ab39642c2ea1c21d01b358e2f53b5
#
_entry.id   627ab39642c2ea1c21d01b358e2f53b5
#
_cell.length_a   1.000
_cell.length_b   1.000
_cell.length_c   1.000
_cell.angle_alpha   90.00
_cell.angle_beta   90.00
_cell.angle_gamma   90.00
#
_symmetry.space_group_name_H-M   'P 1'
#
loop_
_entity.id
_entity.type
_entity.pdbx_description
1 polymer ?
#
loop_
_entity_poly.entity_id
_entity_poly.type
_entity_poly.pdbx_seq_one_letter_code
_entity_poly.pdbx_strand_id
1 'polypeptide(L)'
;MVTQFNEYLVKGNLTKNTIRSYEWTVKYFMEHYKVVSKRNLLAYKGYLVENFKPQTVNLRLQAINKYLEFTKQEKLKVKFVKVQQKNFLENVISDADYKFFKRKLKSDGHDTWYFVVWFMAATGARVSELLHIKVEHVKVGYLDLYSKGGKIRRLYIPKNLRTEAIKWLEEEKISSGYIFLNRFGNRITTRGIAHQLKHFAEKYGMNSDVVYPHSFRHRFAKNFLERFNDIALLADLMGHERLETTRIYLRRTASEQQKIVDKVVAW
;
A
#
# COMPACT_ATOMS: atom_id res chain seq x y z
N MET A 1 20.90 -18.66 -16.90
CA MET A 1 19.41 -18.75 -17.00
C MET A 1 18.69 -17.68 -16.19
N VAL A 2 18.95 -17.51 -14.89
CA VAL A 2 18.31 -16.43 -14.07
C VAL A 2 18.67 -15.04 -14.59
N THR A 3 19.92 -14.78 -14.94
CA THR A 3 20.40 -13.49 -15.49
C THR A 3 19.68 -13.13 -16.80
N GLN A 4 19.53 -14.06 -17.71
CA GLN A 4 18.83 -13.85 -18.99
C GLN A 4 17.32 -13.61 -18.78
N PHE A 5 16.71 -14.27 -17.80
CA PHE A 5 15.33 -14.01 -17.43
C PHE A 5 15.15 -12.62 -16.83
N ASN A 6 16.09 -12.16 -16.00
CA ASN A 6 16.10 -10.78 -15.49
C ASN A 6 16.12 -9.77 -16.65
N GLU A 7 17.03 -9.92 -17.60
CA GLU A 7 17.10 -9.06 -18.78
C GLU A 7 15.78 -9.04 -19.58
N TYR A 8 15.16 -10.21 -19.75
CA TYR A 8 13.86 -10.33 -20.40
C TYR A 8 12.77 -9.55 -19.65
N LEU A 9 12.74 -9.63 -18.30
CA LEU A 9 11.80 -8.89 -17.47
C LEU A 9 12.05 -7.38 -17.50
N VAL A 10 13.32 -6.95 -17.53
CA VAL A 10 13.71 -5.54 -17.67
C VAL A 10 13.28 -4.99 -19.02
N LYS A 11 13.53 -5.70 -20.11
CA LYS A 11 13.05 -5.33 -21.47
C LYS A 11 11.52 -5.24 -21.53
N GLY A 12 10.81 -6.04 -20.73
CA GLY A 12 9.36 -5.96 -20.55
C GLY A 12 8.88 -4.78 -19.69
N ASN A 13 9.75 -3.83 -19.32
CA ASN A 13 9.45 -2.66 -18.50
C ASN A 13 8.79 -2.97 -17.14
N LEU A 14 9.10 -4.12 -16.53
CA LEU A 14 8.61 -4.47 -15.21
C LEU A 14 9.33 -3.68 -14.11
N THR A 15 8.63 -3.42 -13.00
CA THR A 15 9.26 -2.73 -11.86
C THR A 15 10.29 -3.63 -11.17
N LYS A 16 11.31 -3.01 -10.56
CA LYS A 16 12.33 -3.72 -9.77
C LYS A 16 11.73 -4.70 -8.74
N ASN A 17 10.64 -4.30 -8.07
CA ASN A 17 9.96 -5.16 -7.10
C ASN A 17 9.26 -6.35 -7.76
N THR A 18 8.63 -6.14 -8.92
CA THR A 18 8.01 -7.23 -9.70
C THR A 18 9.08 -8.20 -10.17
N ILE A 19 10.20 -7.70 -10.71
CA ILE A 19 11.34 -8.51 -11.16
C ILE A 19 11.85 -9.38 -10.01
N ARG A 20 12.17 -8.79 -8.86
CA ARG A 20 12.61 -9.53 -7.67
C ARG A 20 11.62 -10.62 -7.23
N SER A 21 10.32 -10.31 -7.25
CA SER A 21 9.27 -11.27 -6.90
C SER A 21 9.20 -12.43 -7.88
N TYR A 22 9.37 -12.16 -9.18
CA TYR A 22 9.33 -13.17 -10.23
C TYR A 22 10.58 -14.06 -10.19
N GLU A 23 11.76 -13.46 -10.06
CA GLU A 23 13.03 -14.19 -9.90
C GLU A 23 12.99 -15.12 -8.69
N TRP A 24 12.55 -14.59 -7.53
CA TRP A 24 12.41 -15.40 -6.34
C TRP A 24 11.48 -16.60 -6.56
N THR A 25 10.35 -16.37 -7.23
CA THR A 25 9.36 -17.43 -7.51
C THR A 25 9.92 -18.50 -8.41
N VAL A 26 10.60 -18.10 -9.49
CA VAL A 26 11.21 -19.04 -10.44
C VAL A 26 12.36 -19.82 -9.78
N LYS A 27 13.20 -19.12 -9.00
CA LYS A 27 14.27 -19.76 -8.23
C LYS A 27 13.72 -20.81 -7.28
N TYR A 28 12.70 -20.46 -6.49
CA TYR A 28 12.03 -21.38 -5.57
C TYR A 28 11.50 -22.62 -6.31
N PHE A 29 10.81 -22.42 -7.45
CA PHE A 29 10.28 -23.51 -8.24
C PHE A 29 11.41 -24.44 -8.75
N MET A 30 12.50 -23.88 -9.27
CA MET A 30 13.62 -24.66 -9.79
C MET A 30 14.36 -25.44 -8.70
N GLU A 31 14.50 -24.88 -7.51
CA GLU A 31 15.14 -25.55 -6.37
C GLU A 31 14.34 -26.76 -5.89
N HIS A 32 13.01 -26.67 -5.87
CA HIS A 32 12.15 -27.72 -5.31
C HIS A 32 11.62 -28.73 -6.33
N TYR A 33 11.40 -28.28 -7.56
CA TYR A 33 10.79 -29.12 -8.61
C TYR A 33 11.77 -29.46 -9.75
N LYS A 34 12.94 -28.83 -9.80
CA LYS A 34 14.06 -29.07 -10.72
C LYS A 34 13.75 -28.98 -12.22
N VAL A 35 12.66 -29.61 -12.68
CA VAL A 35 12.31 -29.72 -14.11
C VAL A 35 10.95 -29.07 -14.37
N VAL A 36 10.88 -28.27 -15.44
CA VAL A 36 9.62 -27.70 -15.95
C VAL A 36 8.85 -28.80 -16.69
N SER A 37 7.81 -29.29 -16.06
CA SER A 37 6.89 -30.26 -16.63
C SER A 37 5.45 -29.95 -16.18
N LYS A 38 4.46 -30.40 -16.94
CA LYS A 38 3.05 -30.21 -16.56
C LYS A 38 2.75 -30.78 -15.17
N ARG A 39 3.31 -31.93 -14.84
CA ARG A 39 3.17 -32.58 -13.52
C ARG A 39 3.70 -31.67 -12.41
N ASN A 40 4.93 -31.18 -12.54
CA ASN A 40 5.58 -30.36 -11.51
C ASN A 40 4.91 -28.99 -11.37
N LEU A 41 4.45 -28.39 -12.46
CA LEU A 41 3.69 -27.13 -12.42
C LEU A 41 2.34 -27.28 -11.71
N LEU A 42 1.64 -28.39 -11.90
CA LEU A 42 0.39 -28.69 -11.19
C LEU A 42 0.66 -29.00 -9.72
N ALA A 43 1.71 -29.75 -9.39
CA ALA A 43 2.13 -29.99 -8.01
C ALA A 43 2.49 -28.70 -7.28
N TYR A 44 3.24 -27.80 -7.93
CA TYR A 44 3.54 -26.47 -7.39
C TYR A 44 2.27 -25.64 -7.17
N LYS A 45 1.33 -25.65 -8.12
CA LYS A 45 0.05 -24.97 -7.93
C LYS A 45 -0.72 -25.56 -6.74
N GLY A 46 -0.77 -26.86 -6.56
CA GLY A 46 -1.35 -27.53 -5.40
C GLY A 46 -0.77 -27.00 -4.09
N TYR A 47 0.57 -27.05 -3.97
CA TYR A 47 1.29 -26.48 -2.83
C TYR A 47 0.94 -25.02 -2.57
N LEU A 48 0.89 -24.19 -3.62
CA LEU A 48 0.53 -22.77 -3.46
C LEU A 48 -0.90 -22.59 -2.94
N VAL A 49 -1.86 -23.37 -3.43
CA VAL A 49 -3.27 -23.29 -3.02
C VAL A 49 -3.45 -23.69 -1.56
N GLU A 50 -2.72 -24.69 -1.11
CA GLU A 50 -2.77 -25.17 0.28
C GLU A 50 -2.15 -24.18 1.28
N ASN A 51 -1.10 -23.46 0.86
CA ASN A 51 -0.28 -22.68 1.79
C ASN A 51 -0.45 -21.16 1.67
N PHE A 52 -1.13 -20.63 0.65
CA PHE A 52 -1.19 -19.19 0.40
C PHE A 52 -2.59 -18.70 0.03
N LYS A 53 -2.83 -17.42 0.31
CA LYS A 53 -4.06 -16.72 -0.14
C LYS A 53 -4.13 -16.66 -1.67
N PRO A 54 -5.33 -16.72 -2.27
CA PRO A 54 -5.53 -16.76 -3.73
C PRO A 54 -4.77 -15.66 -4.52
N GLN A 55 -4.65 -14.46 -3.97
CA GLN A 55 -3.89 -13.36 -4.60
C GLN A 55 -2.40 -13.71 -4.69
N THR A 56 -1.82 -14.30 -3.62
CA THR A 56 -0.42 -14.73 -3.60
C THR A 56 -0.20 -15.89 -4.56
N VAL A 57 -1.14 -16.85 -4.61
CA VAL A 57 -1.11 -17.95 -5.59
C VAL A 57 -1.03 -17.38 -7.00
N ASN A 58 -1.92 -16.47 -7.37
CA ASN A 58 -1.96 -15.90 -8.70
C ASN A 58 -0.71 -15.07 -9.02
N LEU A 59 -0.15 -14.36 -8.06
CA LEU A 59 1.13 -13.64 -8.25
C LEU A 59 2.27 -14.62 -8.58
N ARG A 60 2.35 -15.75 -7.87
CA ARG A 60 3.36 -16.77 -8.12
C ARG A 60 3.14 -17.47 -9.46
N LEU A 61 1.89 -17.81 -9.79
CA LEU A 61 1.54 -18.41 -11.09
C LEU A 61 1.83 -17.45 -12.25
N GLN A 62 1.63 -16.15 -12.06
CA GLN A 62 1.98 -15.14 -13.07
C GLN A 62 3.48 -15.10 -13.35
N ALA A 63 4.30 -15.20 -12.30
CA ALA A 63 5.75 -15.28 -12.44
C ALA A 63 6.20 -16.54 -13.23
N ILE A 64 5.62 -17.70 -12.90
CA ILE A 64 5.88 -18.95 -13.62
C ILE A 64 5.42 -18.86 -15.07
N ASN A 65 4.21 -18.36 -15.33
CA ASN A 65 3.72 -18.20 -16.69
C ASN A 65 4.60 -17.25 -17.53
N LYS A 66 5.15 -16.21 -16.89
CA LYS A 66 6.10 -15.29 -17.52
C LYS A 66 7.44 -15.97 -17.83
N TYR A 67 7.89 -16.87 -16.97
CA TYR A 67 9.06 -17.70 -17.22
C TYR A 67 8.83 -18.71 -18.35
N LEU A 68 7.64 -19.30 -18.45
CA LEU A 68 7.26 -20.20 -19.55
C LEU A 68 7.20 -19.45 -20.90
N GLU A 69 6.79 -18.19 -20.93
CA GLU A 69 6.89 -17.33 -22.12
C GLU A 69 8.36 -17.13 -22.54
N PHE A 70 9.20 -16.77 -21.58
CA PHE A 70 10.64 -16.59 -21.82
C PHE A 70 11.31 -17.85 -22.40
N THR A 71 10.96 -19.04 -21.88
CA THR A 71 11.51 -20.34 -22.34
C THR A 71 10.77 -20.94 -23.53
N LYS A 72 9.82 -20.20 -24.15
CA LYS A 72 8.99 -20.67 -25.29
C LYS A 72 8.17 -21.95 -24.99
N GLN A 73 7.79 -22.14 -23.73
CA GLN A 73 7.00 -23.27 -23.24
C GLN A 73 5.54 -22.85 -22.90
N GLU A 74 4.95 -21.96 -23.66
CA GLU A 74 3.65 -21.35 -23.38
C GLU A 74 2.48 -22.35 -23.27
N LYS A 75 2.58 -23.49 -23.96
CA LYS A 75 1.61 -24.59 -23.89
C LYS A 75 1.47 -25.16 -22.47
N LEU A 76 2.45 -24.95 -21.60
CA LEU A 76 2.46 -25.41 -20.22
C LEU A 76 1.88 -24.38 -19.23
N LYS A 77 1.43 -23.22 -19.67
CA LYS A 77 0.86 -22.17 -18.80
C LYS A 77 -0.22 -22.72 -17.88
N VAL A 78 -0.15 -22.28 -16.64
CA VAL A 78 -1.04 -22.73 -15.56
C VAL A 78 -2.17 -21.72 -15.38
N LYS A 79 -3.41 -22.19 -15.35
CA LYS A 79 -4.59 -21.33 -15.09
C LYS A 79 -4.58 -20.77 -13.67
N PHE A 80 -4.93 -19.50 -13.54
CA PHE A 80 -5.11 -18.82 -12.27
C PHE A 80 -6.26 -19.42 -11.44
N VAL A 81 -6.21 -19.21 -10.13
CA VAL A 81 -7.32 -19.55 -9.24
C VAL A 81 -8.32 -18.38 -9.17
N LYS A 82 -9.60 -18.71 -8.97
CA LYS A 82 -10.62 -17.68 -8.76
C LYS A 82 -10.35 -16.92 -7.46
N VAL A 83 -10.41 -15.61 -7.52
CA VAL A 83 -10.28 -14.72 -6.36
C VAL A 83 -11.66 -14.16 -6.05
N GLN A 84 -12.23 -14.54 -4.91
CA GLN A 84 -13.45 -13.88 -4.43
C GLN A 84 -13.06 -12.49 -3.91
N GLN A 85 -13.70 -11.47 -4.44
CA GLN A 85 -13.55 -10.11 -3.91
C GLN A 85 -14.48 -9.96 -2.71
N LYS A 86 -13.91 -9.61 -1.55
CA LYS A 86 -14.72 -9.23 -0.40
C LYS A 86 -15.48 -7.94 -0.73
N ASN A 87 -16.77 -7.91 -0.42
CA ASN A 87 -17.64 -6.76 -0.70
C ASN A 87 -17.59 -5.66 0.37
N PHE A 88 -16.68 -5.75 1.33
CA PHE A 88 -16.49 -4.79 2.41
C PHE A 88 -15.01 -4.57 2.71
N LEU A 89 -14.68 -3.41 3.26
CA LEU A 89 -13.35 -3.09 3.76
C LEU A 89 -13.22 -3.62 5.19
N GLU A 90 -12.17 -4.38 5.42
CA GLU A 90 -11.78 -4.83 6.76
C GLU A 90 -10.52 -4.11 7.22
N ASN A 91 -10.30 -4.09 8.53
CA ASN A 91 -9.06 -3.63 9.14
C ASN A 91 -8.71 -2.17 8.79
N VAL A 92 -9.71 -1.30 8.72
CA VAL A 92 -9.50 0.14 8.59
C VAL A 92 -9.58 0.77 9.99
N ILE A 93 -8.58 1.56 10.34
CA ILE A 93 -8.53 2.26 11.61
C ILE A 93 -9.75 3.18 11.76
N SER A 94 -10.45 3.09 12.90
CA SER A 94 -11.59 3.94 13.20
C SER A 94 -11.15 5.40 13.46
N ASP A 95 -12.08 6.35 13.41
CA ASP A 95 -11.80 7.75 13.74
C ASP A 95 -11.39 7.92 15.21
N ALA A 96 -11.99 7.15 16.11
CA ALA A 96 -11.66 7.17 17.53
C ALA A 96 -10.24 6.65 17.76
N ASP A 97 -9.90 5.50 17.19
CA ASP A 97 -8.56 4.89 17.28
C ASP A 97 -7.48 5.78 16.67
N TYR A 98 -7.76 6.37 15.49
CA TYR A 98 -6.84 7.32 14.86
C TYR A 98 -6.55 8.53 15.74
N LYS A 99 -7.62 9.16 16.31
CA LYS A 99 -7.47 10.32 17.20
C LYS A 99 -6.71 9.93 18.47
N PHE A 100 -7.02 8.78 19.05
CA PHE A 100 -6.33 8.25 20.23
C PHE A 100 -4.85 8.02 19.92
N PHE A 101 -4.55 7.27 18.86
CA PHE A 101 -3.18 6.92 18.45
C PHE A 101 -2.33 8.18 18.19
N LYS A 102 -2.86 9.11 17.41
CA LYS A 102 -2.21 10.39 17.11
C LYS A 102 -1.92 11.20 18.37
N ARG A 103 -2.91 11.30 19.30
CA ARG A 103 -2.75 12.00 20.58
C ARG A 103 -1.67 11.36 21.46
N LYS A 104 -1.67 10.02 21.56
CA LYS A 104 -0.67 9.28 22.35
C LYS A 104 0.75 9.48 21.81
N LEU A 105 0.93 9.43 20.50
CA LEU A 105 2.23 9.72 19.88
C LEU A 105 2.72 11.13 20.24
N LYS A 106 1.83 12.13 20.20
CA LYS A 106 2.18 13.52 20.54
C LYS A 106 2.49 13.69 22.03
N SER A 107 1.66 13.14 22.91
CA SER A 107 1.86 13.24 24.38
C SER A 107 3.12 12.54 24.87
N ASP A 108 3.54 11.48 24.19
CA ASP A 108 4.74 10.71 24.54
C ASP A 108 6.02 11.26 23.85
N GLY A 109 5.95 12.42 23.17
CA GLY A 109 7.11 13.05 22.52
C GLY A 109 7.60 12.33 21.26
N HIS A 110 6.75 11.53 20.64
CA HIS A 110 7.09 10.81 19.39
C HIS A 110 6.72 11.63 18.15
N ASP A 111 7.20 12.87 18.04
CA ASP A 111 6.79 13.85 17.04
C ASP A 111 6.98 13.37 15.59
N THR A 112 8.10 12.77 15.26
CA THR A 112 8.31 12.18 13.93
C THR A 112 7.20 11.20 13.56
N TRP A 113 6.79 10.32 14.49
CA TRP A 113 5.76 9.32 14.25
C TRP A 113 4.35 9.91 14.25
N TYR A 114 4.12 10.95 15.05
CA TYR A 114 2.92 11.76 15.01
C TYR A 114 2.72 12.37 13.62
N PHE A 115 3.77 12.97 13.02
CA PHE A 115 3.71 13.53 11.68
C PHE A 115 3.63 12.46 10.60
N VAL A 116 4.33 11.33 10.71
CA VAL A 116 4.17 10.18 9.80
C VAL A 116 2.71 9.75 9.70
N VAL A 117 2.04 9.57 10.83
CA VAL A 117 0.62 9.18 10.90
C VAL A 117 -0.29 10.26 10.34
N TRP A 118 -0.03 11.52 10.69
CA TRP A 118 -0.87 12.62 10.23
C TRP A 118 -0.73 12.85 8.73
N PHE A 119 0.48 12.84 8.18
CA PHE A 119 0.68 12.95 6.74
C PHE A 119 -0.01 11.82 5.96
N MET A 120 0.13 10.56 6.38
CA MET A 120 -0.56 9.44 5.73
C MET A 120 -2.08 9.61 5.73
N ALA A 121 -2.65 9.99 6.88
CA ALA A 121 -4.09 10.12 7.05
C ALA A 121 -4.69 11.39 6.40
N ALA A 122 -3.91 12.44 6.23
CA ALA A 122 -4.38 13.72 5.69
C ALA A 122 -4.14 13.89 4.19
N THR A 123 -3.19 13.15 3.62
CA THR A 123 -2.82 13.26 2.20
C THR A 123 -3.21 12.03 1.38
N GLY A 124 -3.51 10.92 2.03
CA GLY A 124 -3.74 9.64 1.37
C GLY A 124 -2.52 9.08 0.63
N ALA A 125 -1.32 9.56 0.93
CA ALA A 125 -0.07 9.10 0.32
C ALA A 125 0.15 7.59 0.53
N ARG A 126 0.74 6.91 -0.46
CA ARG A 126 1.34 5.60 -0.23
C ARG A 126 2.57 5.77 0.65
N VAL A 127 2.89 4.77 1.47
CA VAL A 127 4.05 4.85 2.37
C VAL A 127 5.37 5.13 1.63
N SER A 128 5.52 4.64 0.41
CA SER A 128 6.68 4.95 -0.44
C SER A 128 6.70 6.40 -0.91
N GLU A 129 5.53 7.01 -1.15
CA GLU A 129 5.37 8.40 -1.58
C GLU A 129 5.62 9.36 -0.40
N LEU A 130 5.13 9.01 0.79
CA LEU A 130 5.39 9.74 2.03
C LEU A 130 6.90 9.99 2.24
N LEU A 131 7.72 8.97 1.98
CA LEU A 131 9.17 9.05 2.15
C LEU A 131 9.88 9.98 1.15
N HIS A 132 9.19 10.47 0.14
CA HIS A 132 9.72 11.45 -0.81
C HIS A 132 9.35 12.90 -0.45
N ILE A 133 8.57 13.11 0.62
CA ILE A 133 8.24 14.45 1.09
C ILE A 133 9.50 15.11 1.65
N LYS A 134 9.74 16.34 1.21
CA LYS A 134 10.85 17.19 1.62
C LYS A 134 10.32 18.46 2.27
N VAL A 135 11.18 19.19 2.98
CA VAL A 135 10.89 20.51 3.57
C VAL A 135 10.31 21.46 2.52
N GLU A 136 10.89 21.46 1.32
CA GLU A 136 10.47 22.30 0.20
C GLU A 136 9.02 22.02 -0.20
N HIS A 137 8.62 20.73 -0.21
CA HIS A 137 7.23 20.31 -0.50
C HIS A 137 6.28 20.76 0.60
N VAL A 138 6.70 20.71 1.87
CA VAL A 138 5.90 21.22 2.99
C VAL A 138 5.72 22.73 2.86
N LYS A 139 6.76 23.48 2.50
CA LYS A 139 6.70 24.93 2.32
C LYS A 139 5.76 25.35 1.19
N VAL A 140 5.73 24.66 0.07
CA VAL A 140 4.83 24.97 -1.06
C VAL A 140 3.44 24.36 -0.90
N GLY A 141 3.28 23.30 -0.09
CA GLY A 141 2.00 22.66 0.20
C GLY A 141 1.64 21.51 -0.73
N TYR A 142 2.53 21.04 -1.59
CA TYR A 142 2.30 19.88 -2.46
C TYR A 142 3.61 19.20 -2.90
N LEU A 143 3.45 17.98 -3.42
CA LEU A 143 4.49 17.18 -4.06
C LEU A 143 3.96 16.60 -5.37
N ASP A 144 4.64 16.83 -6.49
CA ASP A 144 4.31 16.18 -7.76
C ASP A 144 4.97 14.80 -7.86
N LEU A 145 4.14 13.80 -8.05
CA LEU A 145 4.52 12.38 -8.11
C LEU A 145 4.42 11.89 -9.54
N TYR A 146 5.51 11.35 -10.06
CA TYR A 146 5.59 10.79 -11.40
C TYR A 146 5.27 9.28 -11.35
N SER A 147 4.27 8.85 -12.11
CA SER A 147 3.90 7.44 -12.26
C SER A 147 4.39 6.87 -13.60
N LYS A 148 4.32 5.55 -13.74
CA LYS A 148 4.60 4.89 -15.02
C LYS A 148 3.70 5.47 -16.13
N GLY A 149 4.27 5.68 -17.33
CA GLY A 149 3.55 6.25 -18.46
C GLY A 149 3.48 7.78 -18.47
N GLY A 150 4.33 8.48 -17.68
CA GLY A 150 4.44 9.94 -17.71
C GLY A 150 3.30 10.68 -17.02
N LYS A 151 2.37 10.00 -16.37
CA LYS A 151 1.28 10.64 -15.62
C LYS A 151 1.83 11.30 -14.37
N ILE A 152 1.47 12.56 -14.16
CA ILE A 152 1.80 13.34 -12.96
C ILE A 152 0.57 13.38 -12.06
N ARG A 153 0.76 13.07 -10.79
CA ARG A 153 -0.23 13.24 -9.74
C ARG A 153 0.30 14.21 -8.70
N ARG A 154 -0.51 15.18 -8.31
CA ARG A 154 -0.18 16.09 -7.22
C ARG A 154 -0.71 15.56 -5.88
N LEU A 155 0.19 15.41 -4.92
CA LEU A 155 -0.12 15.10 -3.54
C LEU A 155 -0.22 16.43 -2.77
N TYR A 156 -1.41 16.80 -2.32
CA TYR A 156 -1.63 18.04 -1.57
C TYR A 156 -1.38 17.83 -0.08
N ILE A 157 -0.75 18.83 0.55
CA ILE A 157 -0.53 18.91 1.99
C ILE A 157 -1.51 19.94 2.56
N PRO A 158 -2.53 19.51 3.34
CA PRO A 158 -3.54 20.44 3.88
C PRO A 158 -2.93 21.56 4.74
N LYS A 159 -3.52 22.73 4.70
CA LYS A 159 -2.99 23.96 5.34
C LYS A 159 -2.68 23.77 6.83
N ASN A 160 -3.59 23.14 7.59
CA ASN A 160 -3.39 22.87 9.01
C ASN A 160 -2.20 21.94 9.29
N LEU A 161 -2.05 20.85 8.51
CA LEU A 161 -0.90 19.95 8.61
C LEU A 161 0.40 20.68 8.25
N ARG A 162 0.38 21.48 7.17
CA ARG A 162 1.51 22.27 6.71
C ARG A 162 2.03 23.23 7.80
N THR A 163 1.12 23.98 8.43
CA THR A 163 1.48 24.94 9.48
C THR A 163 2.16 24.26 10.67
N GLU A 164 1.59 23.15 11.16
CA GLU A 164 2.18 22.42 12.29
C GLU A 164 3.48 21.70 11.91
N ALA A 165 3.56 21.19 10.68
CA ALA A 165 4.77 20.53 10.20
C ALA A 165 5.94 21.51 10.04
N ILE A 166 5.70 22.77 9.62
CA ILE A 166 6.75 23.80 9.54
C ILE A 166 7.33 24.06 10.92
N LYS A 167 6.48 24.26 11.95
CA LYS A 167 6.95 24.48 13.34
C LYS A 167 7.79 23.30 13.84
N TRP A 168 7.30 22.07 13.64
CA TRP A 168 8.04 20.87 14.00
C TRP A 168 9.41 20.78 13.31
N LEU A 169 9.48 21.10 12.00
CA LEU A 169 10.74 21.08 11.25
C LEU A 169 11.75 22.13 11.75
N GLU A 170 11.24 23.30 12.18
CA GLU A 170 12.05 24.37 12.81
C GLU A 170 12.60 23.90 14.17
N GLU A 171 11.76 23.30 15.02
CA GLU A 171 12.14 22.71 16.33
C GLU A 171 13.21 21.63 16.16
N GLU A 172 13.05 20.74 15.17
CA GLU A 172 14.00 19.66 14.85
C GLU A 172 15.22 20.15 14.05
N LYS A 173 15.30 21.46 13.70
CA LYS A 173 16.38 22.06 12.91
C LYS A 173 16.56 21.42 11.52
N ILE A 174 15.48 20.94 10.92
CA ILE A 174 15.46 20.35 9.58
C ILE A 174 15.07 21.45 8.58
N SER A 175 16.06 22.09 7.97
CA SER A 175 15.87 23.26 7.08
C SER A 175 15.64 22.90 5.61
N SER A 176 16.08 21.71 5.17
CA SER A 176 15.98 21.24 3.77
C SER A 176 16.02 19.72 3.67
N GLY A 177 15.64 19.18 2.52
CA GLY A 177 15.69 17.75 2.24
C GLY A 177 14.55 16.94 2.85
N TYR A 178 14.73 15.63 2.99
CA TYR A 178 13.68 14.72 3.46
C TYR A 178 13.28 14.97 4.92
N ILE A 179 11.99 14.94 5.22
CA ILE A 179 11.45 15.25 6.55
C ILE A 179 11.36 14.04 7.50
N PHE A 180 11.32 12.82 6.98
CA PHE A 180 11.21 11.61 7.78
C PHE A 180 12.56 10.88 7.83
N LEU A 181 13.36 11.23 8.83
CA LEU A 181 14.69 10.71 9.07
C LEU A 181 14.73 9.81 10.29
N ASN A 182 15.63 8.84 10.28
CA ASN A 182 15.95 8.04 11.46
C ASN A 182 17.00 8.77 12.33
N ARG A 183 17.30 8.20 13.50
CA ARG A 183 18.30 8.77 14.45
C ARG A 183 19.72 8.96 13.87
N PHE A 184 19.99 8.39 12.70
CA PHE A 184 21.30 8.52 12.00
C PHE A 184 21.24 9.55 10.86
N GLY A 185 20.16 10.33 10.73
CA GLY A 185 19.97 11.26 9.64
C GLY A 185 19.61 10.63 8.28
N ASN A 186 19.43 9.32 8.22
CA ASN A 186 19.03 8.63 6.99
C ASN A 186 17.51 8.56 6.88
N ARG A 187 17.01 8.57 5.64
CA ARG A 187 15.59 8.40 5.37
C ARG A 187 15.04 7.09 5.96
N ILE A 188 13.92 7.14 6.67
CA ILE A 188 13.23 5.97 7.21
C ILE A 188 12.81 5.06 6.03
N THR A 189 12.76 3.75 6.26
CA THR A 189 12.29 2.80 5.23
C THR A 189 10.80 2.51 5.38
N THR A 190 10.16 2.07 4.28
CA THR A 190 8.74 1.64 4.33
C THR A 190 8.51 0.50 5.31
N ARG A 191 9.46 -0.43 5.42
CA ARG A 191 9.43 -1.53 6.39
C ARG A 191 9.59 -1.02 7.82
N GLY A 192 10.48 -0.03 8.03
CA GLY A 192 10.67 0.62 9.33
C GLY A 192 9.40 1.31 9.80
N ILE A 193 8.68 2.02 8.90
CA ILE A 193 7.38 2.63 9.24
C ILE A 193 6.38 1.55 9.66
N ALA A 194 6.19 0.50 8.86
CA ALA A 194 5.23 -0.54 9.19
C ALA A 194 5.53 -1.23 10.53
N HIS A 195 6.80 -1.54 10.79
CA HIS A 195 7.24 -2.14 12.05
C HIS A 195 6.98 -1.22 13.25
N GLN A 196 7.35 0.06 13.13
CA GLN A 196 7.22 1.01 14.24
C GLN A 196 5.74 1.36 14.54
N LEU A 197 4.89 1.44 13.52
CA LEU A 197 3.45 1.63 13.72
C LEU A 197 2.85 0.46 14.50
N LYS A 198 3.24 -0.77 14.17
CA LYS A 198 2.80 -1.96 14.88
C LYS A 198 3.28 -1.95 16.35
N HIS A 199 4.54 -1.63 16.57
CA HIS A 199 5.12 -1.49 17.91
C HIS A 199 4.35 -0.47 18.77
N PHE A 200 4.03 0.72 18.24
CA PHE A 200 3.25 1.71 18.97
C PHE A 200 1.80 1.26 19.20
N ALA A 201 1.19 0.55 18.25
CA ALA A 201 -0.15 0.01 18.45
C ALA A 201 -0.15 -0.97 19.65
N GLU A 202 0.80 -1.89 19.69
CA GLU A 202 0.97 -2.82 20.80
C GLU A 202 1.25 -2.10 22.12
N LYS A 203 2.18 -1.12 22.12
CA LYS A 203 2.51 -0.28 23.29
C LYS A 203 1.27 0.43 23.86
N TYR A 204 0.36 0.87 23.01
CA TYR A 204 -0.85 1.60 23.41
C TYR A 204 -2.09 0.72 23.60
N GLY A 205 -1.93 -0.60 23.59
CA GLY A 205 -3.04 -1.55 23.76
C GLY A 205 -4.06 -1.54 22.64
N MET A 206 -3.65 -1.15 21.41
CA MET A 206 -4.51 -1.11 20.24
C MET A 206 -4.38 -2.37 19.41
N ASN A 207 -5.43 -2.69 18.66
CA ASN A 207 -5.35 -3.76 17.65
C ASN A 207 -4.33 -3.39 16.55
N SER A 208 -3.20 -4.09 16.51
CA SER A 208 -2.14 -3.85 15.53
C SER A 208 -2.54 -4.17 14.08
N ASP A 209 -3.60 -4.97 13.87
CA ASP A 209 -4.10 -5.30 12.54
C ASP A 209 -4.78 -4.14 11.82
N VAL A 210 -5.18 -3.09 12.56
CA VAL A 210 -5.75 -1.87 11.97
C VAL A 210 -4.74 -0.73 11.89
N VAL A 211 -3.55 -0.85 12.50
CA VAL A 211 -2.53 0.21 12.56
C VAL A 211 -1.39 -0.11 11.59
N TYR A 212 -1.62 0.11 10.31
CA TYR A 212 -0.63 -0.10 9.24
C TYR A 212 -0.76 0.99 8.16
N PRO A 213 0.26 1.23 7.34
CA PRO A 213 0.28 2.38 6.41
C PRO A 213 -0.94 2.49 5.50
N HIS A 214 -1.39 1.38 4.90
CA HIS A 214 -2.56 1.40 4.02
C HIS A 214 -3.87 1.68 4.76
N SER A 215 -3.99 1.36 6.05
CA SER A 215 -5.16 1.66 6.85
C SER A 215 -5.43 3.18 6.94
N PHE A 216 -4.38 3.98 7.13
CA PHE A 216 -4.50 5.45 7.13
C PHE A 216 -4.92 6.00 5.76
N ARG A 217 -4.41 5.40 4.68
CA ARG A 217 -4.83 5.76 3.33
C ARG A 217 -6.28 5.33 3.05
N HIS A 218 -6.72 4.17 3.53
CA HIS A 218 -8.12 3.74 3.45
C HIS A 218 -9.03 4.70 4.22
N ARG A 219 -8.61 5.10 5.42
CA ARG A 219 -9.33 6.10 6.21
C ARG A 219 -9.45 7.44 5.49
N PHE A 220 -8.37 7.94 4.85
CA PHE A 220 -8.42 9.15 4.01
C PHE A 220 -9.49 9.03 2.94
N ALA A 221 -9.49 7.93 2.19
CA ALA A 221 -10.42 7.72 1.10
C ALA A 221 -11.87 7.63 1.58
N LYS A 222 -12.12 6.91 2.68
CA LYS A 222 -13.45 6.79 3.28
C LYS A 222 -13.97 8.15 3.74
N ASN A 223 -13.19 8.88 4.52
CA ASN A 223 -13.56 10.19 5.02
C ASN A 223 -13.76 11.25 3.92
N PHE A 224 -12.98 11.13 2.81
CA PHE A 224 -13.17 11.99 1.66
C PHE A 224 -14.53 11.75 1.01
N LEU A 225 -14.89 10.48 0.73
CA LEU A 225 -16.18 10.14 0.11
C LEU A 225 -17.37 10.44 1.01
N GLU A 226 -17.24 10.31 2.33
CA GLU A 226 -18.29 10.68 3.28
C GLU A 226 -18.60 12.18 3.28
N ARG A 227 -17.58 13.01 3.02
CA ARG A 227 -17.73 14.49 3.05
C ARG A 227 -17.94 15.09 1.66
N PHE A 228 -17.31 14.50 0.66
CA PHE A 228 -17.32 14.99 -0.71
C PHE A 228 -17.44 13.80 -1.66
N ASN A 229 -18.66 13.40 -1.95
CA ASN A 229 -19.00 12.14 -2.64
C ASN A 229 -18.61 12.14 -4.14
N ASP A 230 -17.33 12.42 -4.43
CA ASP A 230 -16.73 12.40 -5.77
C ASP A 230 -15.66 11.33 -5.86
N ILE A 231 -16.03 10.20 -6.45
CA ILE A 231 -15.13 9.05 -6.62
C ILE A 231 -14.07 9.30 -7.70
N ALA A 232 -14.37 10.13 -8.71
CA ALA A 232 -13.44 10.42 -9.79
C ALA A 232 -12.30 11.30 -9.25
N LEU A 233 -12.63 12.38 -8.55
CA LEU A 233 -11.64 13.22 -7.90
C LEU A 233 -10.82 12.44 -6.87
N LEU A 234 -11.46 11.55 -6.07
CA LEU A 234 -10.71 10.71 -5.15
C LEU A 234 -9.73 9.77 -5.88
N ALA A 235 -10.13 9.18 -7.01
CA ALA A 235 -9.24 8.34 -7.81
C ALA A 235 -8.01 9.12 -8.29
N ASP A 236 -8.19 10.34 -8.77
CA ASP A 236 -7.12 11.23 -9.19
C ASP A 236 -6.20 11.60 -8.02
N LEU A 237 -6.77 12.04 -6.88
CA LEU A 237 -6.01 12.34 -5.67
C LEU A 237 -5.22 11.15 -5.13
N MET A 238 -5.74 9.95 -5.25
CA MET A 238 -5.04 8.72 -4.85
C MET A 238 -4.12 8.15 -5.92
N GLY A 239 -4.18 8.64 -7.16
CA GLY A 239 -3.43 8.11 -8.31
C GLY A 239 -3.77 6.66 -8.59
N HIS A 240 -5.05 6.38 -8.73
CA HIS A 240 -5.58 5.10 -9.20
C HIS A 240 -5.80 5.18 -10.71
N GLU A 241 -5.21 4.24 -11.45
CA GLU A 241 -5.36 4.16 -12.91
C GLU A 241 -6.77 3.69 -13.33
N ARG A 242 -7.47 2.99 -12.41
CA ARG A 242 -8.79 2.42 -12.65
C ARG A 242 -9.74 2.80 -11.52
N LEU A 243 -10.94 3.24 -11.86
CA LEU A 243 -11.98 3.59 -10.89
C LEU A 243 -12.38 2.39 -10.02
N GLU A 244 -12.30 1.16 -10.55
CA GLU A 244 -12.56 -0.07 -9.79
C GLU A 244 -11.70 -0.18 -8.54
N THR A 245 -10.46 0.33 -8.58
CA THR A 245 -9.57 0.38 -7.41
C THR A 245 -10.11 1.32 -6.33
N THR A 246 -10.81 2.39 -6.73
CA THR A 246 -11.42 3.36 -5.82
C THR A 246 -12.80 2.92 -5.35
N ARG A 247 -13.53 2.14 -6.14
CA ARG A 247 -14.86 1.61 -5.77
C ARG A 247 -14.87 0.82 -4.47
N ILE A 248 -13.73 0.25 -4.06
CA ILE A 248 -13.63 -0.44 -2.77
C ILE A 248 -13.98 0.46 -1.59
N TYR A 249 -13.77 1.78 -1.70
CA TYR A 249 -14.08 2.75 -0.65
C TYR A 249 -15.53 3.16 -0.60
N LEU A 250 -16.32 2.90 -1.64
CA LEU A 250 -17.77 3.00 -1.62
C LEU A 250 -18.43 1.83 -0.87
N ARG A 251 -17.66 0.75 -0.65
CA ARG A 251 -18.17 -0.41 0.06
C ARG A 251 -18.31 -0.08 1.54
N ARG A 252 -19.50 -0.29 2.04
CA ARG A 252 -19.82 -0.11 3.45
C ARG A 252 -19.53 -1.40 4.20
N THR A 253 -19.23 -1.29 5.49
CA THR A 253 -19.15 -2.47 6.36
C THR A 253 -20.52 -3.13 6.46
N ALA A 254 -20.59 -4.41 6.82
CA ALA A 254 -21.87 -5.10 7.01
C ALA A 254 -22.78 -4.36 8.00
N SER A 255 -22.21 -3.83 9.09
CA SER A 255 -22.95 -3.03 10.08
C SER A 255 -23.45 -1.68 9.54
N GLU A 256 -22.69 -1.03 8.66
CA GLU A 256 -23.12 0.21 7.99
C GLU A 256 -24.21 -0.08 6.96
N GLN A 257 -24.13 -1.19 6.24
CA GLN A 257 -25.17 -1.64 5.30
C GLN A 257 -26.46 -1.92 6.07
N GLN A 258 -26.40 -2.65 7.18
CA GLN A 258 -27.56 -2.93 8.02
C GLN A 258 -28.24 -1.66 8.51
N LYS A 259 -27.48 -0.72 9.07
CA LYS A 259 -28.02 0.57 9.53
C LYS A 259 -28.72 1.38 8.44
N ILE A 260 -28.26 1.26 7.18
CA ILE A 260 -28.89 1.96 6.06
C ILE A 260 -30.16 1.23 5.66
N VAL A 261 -30.13 -0.11 5.57
CA VAL A 261 -31.33 -0.90 5.31
C VAL A 261 -32.40 -0.59 6.35
N ASP A 262 -32.03 -0.61 7.65
CA ASP A 262 -32.95 -0.30 8.75
C ASP A 262 -33.53 1.13 8.67
N LYS A 263 -32.77 2.10 8.13
CA LYS A 263 -33.23 3.48 7.97
C LYS A 263 -34.10 3.71 6.72
N VAL A 264 -33.81 3.01 5.63
CA VAL A 264 -34.41 3.25 4.31
C VAL A 264 -35.61 2.34 4.07
N VAL A 265 -35.57 1.09 4.58
CA VAL A 265 -36.64 0.10 4.41
C VAL A 265 -37.58 0.16 5.62
N ALA A 266 -38.45 1.16 5.61
CA ALA A 266 -39.44 1.38 6.69
C ALA A 266 -40.87 0.93 6.28
N TRP A 267 -41.01 0.19 5.17
CA TRP A 267 -42.28 -0.36 4.67
C TRP A 267 -42.42 -1.83 5.00
#